data_5e4cc5b853e9e8dca0627867e15d961a
#
_entry.id   5e4cc5b853e9e8dca0627867e15d961a
#
_cell.length_a   1.000
_cell.length_b   1.000
_cell.length_c   1.000
_cell.angle_alpha   90.00
_cell.angle_beta   90.00
_cell.angle_gamma   90.00
#
_symmetry.space_group_name_H-M   'P 1'
#
loop_
_entity.id
_entity.type
_entity.pdbx_description
1 polymer ?
#
loop_
_entity_poly.entity_id
_entity_poly.type
_entity_poly.pdbx_seq_one_letter_code
_entity_poly.pdbx_strand_id
1 'polypeptide(L)'
;TGGNSPELYGAITEQAVSLAEISNPDSKRVICMAVTAPDQNTFDGSPTSWSAAVDSITSGADEENEKRLFLVSAGNVYPNEFEKSPYPDANTLHCVESPGQAWNAITIGAYTDDVIISDPDFSGYTPVAPRGALSPYSSTSETWNSKWPIKPDVLFEGGNICSNGTDYTECPDLSILTTNYRPLIKQFSTICGTSSATAQAAWFCAQILNEYPNIWPETVRALMIHSADWTPEMKQQFCTMDSKTKGRRRLLRTCGYGIPNLQKAIQCMNNSVNMVIQGELQPYDKKSMKEMHLHTLPWPKEVLQSLGEVPVTLKVTLSYFIEP
;
A
#
# COMPACT_ATOMS: atom_id res chain seq x y z
N THR A 1 24.09 -2.44 -21.56
CA THR A 1 22.95 -1.52 -21.62
C THR A 1 22.93 -0.77 -20.31
N GLY A 2 23.39 0.51 -20.32
CA GLY A 2 23.34 1.38 -19.15
C GLY A 2 21.88 1.65 -18.76
N GLY A 3 21.59 1.65 -17.45
CA GLY A 3 20.31 2.11 -16.91
C GLY A 3 20.09 3.59 -17.19
N ASN A 4 18.84 4.04 -17.10
CA ASN A 4 18.53 5.46 -17.19
C ASN A 4 19.12 6.20 -15.97
N SER A 5 19.51 7.47 -16.16
CA SER A 5 19.91 8.31 -15.03
C SER A 5 18.73 8.50 -14.07
N PRO A 6 18.94 8.38 -12.74
CA PRO A 6 17.90 8.58 -11.73
C PRO A 6 17.16 9.91 -11.84
N GLU A 7 17.85 10.95 -12.31
CA GLU A 7 17.27 12.29 -12.54
C GLU A 7 16.14 12.27 -13.60
N LEU A 8 16.10 11.25 -14.45
CA LEU A 8 15.11 11.10 -15.51
C LEU A 8 13.91 10.25 -15.11
N TYR A 9 13.91 9.60 -13.95
CA TYR A 9 12.85 8.67 -13.57
C TYR A 9 11.47 9.34 -13.51
N GLY A 10 11.39 10.57 -13.03
CA GLY A 10 10.16 11.37 -13.03
C GLY A 10 9.64 11.60 -14.44
N ALA A 11 10.48 12.15 -15.33
CA ALA A 11 10.12 12.44 -16.71
C ALA A 11 9.75 11.17 -17.52
N ILE A 12 10.44 10.05 -17.28
CA ILE A 12 10.11 8.77 -17.92
C ILE A 12 8.74 8.28 -17.45
N THR A 13 8.42 8.45 -16.16
CA THR A 13 7.12 8.08 -15.59
C THR A 13 6.00 8.92 -16.20
N GLU A 14 6.18 10.25 -16.27
CA GLU A 14 5.23 11.17 -16.94
C GLU A 14 5.01 10.78 -18.40
N GLN A 15 6.09 10.56 -19.13
CA GLN A 15 6.00 10.16 -20.53
C GLN A 15 5.25 8.82 -20.70
N ALA A 16 5.49 7.85 -19.84
CA ALA A 16 4.82 6.55 -19.89
C ALA A 16 3.31 6.68 -19.65
N VAL A 17 2.91 7.52 -18.69
CA VAL A 17 1.50 7.80 -18.39
C VAL A 17 0.84 8.52 -19.55
N SER A 18 1.45 9.59 -20.05
CA SER A 18 0.94 10.37 -21.19
C SER A 18 0.78 9.52 -22.45
N LEU A 19 1.74 8.64 -22.77
CA LEU A 19 1.63 7.72 -23.90
C LEU A 19 0.46 6.74 -23.76
N ALA A 20 0.21 6.24 -22.55
CA ALA A 20 -0.93 5.37 -22.31
C ALA A 20 -2.27 6.10 -22.47
N GLU A 21 -2.34 7.37 -22.07
CA GLU A 21 -3.52 8.23 -22.20
C GLU A 21 -3.80 8.61 -23.66
N ILE A 22 -2.78 9.02 -24.39
CA ILE A 22 -2.87 9.31 -25.84
C ILE A 22 -3.33 8.06 -26.61
N SER A 23 -2.83 6.88 -26.24
CA SER A 23 -3.16 5.62 -26.92
C SER A 23 -4.61 5.19 -26.72
N ASN A 24 -5.23 5.53 -25.60
CA ASN A 24 -6.62 5.21 -25.30
C ASN A 24 -7.22 6.23 -24.32
N PRO A 25 -7.63 7.42 -24.79
CA PRO A 25 -8.04 8.54 -23.93
C PRO A 25 -9.31 8.26 -23.10
N ASP A 26 -10.22 7.43 -23.61
CA ASP A 26 -11.51 7.15 -22.94
C ASP A 26 -11.42 6.10 -21.82
N SER A 27 -10.25 5.49 -21.61
CA SER A 27 -10.08 4.43 -20.61
C SER A 27 -9.78 4.98 -19.23
N LYS A 28 -10.53 4.55 -18.24
CA LYS A 28 -10.14 4.71 -16.83
C LYS A 28 -8.95 3.83 -16.50
N ARG A 29 -8.01 4.37 -15.74
CA ARG A 29 -6.74 3.69 -15.45
C ARG A 29 -6.48 3.54 -13.96
N VAL A 30 -5.86 2.41 -13.64
CA VAL A 30 -5.14 2.19 -12.40
C VAL A 30 -3.67 2.06 -12.80
N ILE A 31 -2.84 2.99 -12.37
CA ILE A 31 -1.41 2.96 -12.68
C ILE A 31 -0.71 2.14 -11.61
N CYS A 32 -0.10 1.03 -12.03
CA CYS A 32 0.65 0.14 -11.16
C CYS A 32 2.14 0.24 -11.49
N MET A 33 2.93 0.82 -10.60
CA MET A 33 4.37 0.93 -10.74
C MET A 33 5.08 0.09 -9.67
N ALA A 34 5.40 -1.15 -10.03
CA ALA A 34 6.10 -2.10 -9.17
C ALA A 34 7.63 -2.01 -9.35
N VAL A 35 8.15 -0.78 -9.39
CA VAL A 35 9.57 -0.47 -9.55
C VAL A 35 9.99 0.54 -8.50
N THR A 36 11.15 0.29 -7.90
CA THR A 36 11.76 1.17 -6.90
C THR A 36 13.24 1.42 -7.22
N ALA A 37 13.80 2.45 -6.64
CA ALA A 37 15.21 2.82 -6.75
C ALA A 37 15.84 2.94 -5.36
N PRO A 38 16.40 1.86 -4.81
CA PRO A 38 16.99 1.87 -3.47
C PRO A 38 18.22 2.80 -3.35
N ASP A 39 18.92 3.05 -4.44
CA ASP A 39 20.05 4.00 -4.52
C ASP A 39 19.62 5.48 -4.45
N GLN A 40 18.33 5.76 -4.61
CA GLN A 40 17.74 7.09 -4.46
C GLN A 40 17.01 7.29 -3.12
N ASN A 41 17.21 6.40 -2.17
CA ASN A 41 16.52 6.49 -0.89
C ASN A 41 16.96 7.70 -0.07
N THR A 42 15.95 8.43 0.41
CA THR A 42 16.11 9.41 1.47
C THR A 42 15.73 8.71 2.78
N PHE A 43 16.73 8.30 3.56
CA PHE A 43 16.52 7.47 4.77
C PHE A 43 15.62 8.12 5.84
N ASP A 44 15.34 9.41 5.72
CA ASP A 44 14.46 10.17 6.61
C ASP A 44 13.02 10.31 6.10
N GLY A 45 12.73 9.85 4.87
CA GLY A 45 11.43 9.93 4.20
C GLY A 45 11.16 11.24 3.45
N SER A 46 12.20 12.09 3.29
CA SER A 46 12.07 13.31 2.47
C SER A 46 11.80 12.97 0.99
N PRO A 47 11.08 13.83 0.25
CA PRO A 47 10.75 13.56 -1.15
C PRO A 47 11.99 13.54 -2.04
N THR A 48 11.94 12.70 -3.08
CA THR A 48 12.87 12.71 -4.20
C THR A 48 12.22 13.42 -5.40
N SER A 49 13.02 13.76 -6.43
CA SER A 49 12.47 14.28 -7.68
C SER A 49 11.46 13.33 -8.32
N TRP A 50 11.70 12.02 -8.21
CA TRP A 50 10.78 11.01 -8.72
C TRP A 50 9.47 10.95 -7.94
N SER A 51 9.51 10.95 -6.59
CA SER A 51 8.28 10.96 -5.80
C SER A 51 7.47 12.26 -5.98
N ALA A 52 8.14 13.40 -6.19
CA ALA A 52 7.49 14.65 -6.50
C ALA A 52 6.79 14.61 -7.88
N ALA A 53 7.41 14.03 -8.90
CA ALA A 53 6.78 13.81 -10.21
C ALA A 53 5.54 12.89 -10.08
N VAL A 54 5.63 11.81 -9.29
CA VAL A 54 4.48 10.94 -9.00
C VAL A 54 3.36 11.71 -8.30
N ASP A 55 3.68 12.61 -7.39
CA ASP A 55 2.69 13.47 -6.71
C ASP A 55 2.00 14.43 -7.69
N SER A 56 2.74 15.04 -8.60
CA SER A 56 2.20 15.90 -9.66
C SER A 56 1.27 15.13 -10.61
N ILE A 57 1.71 13.99 -11.12
CA ILE A 57 0.91 13.11 -11.98
C ILE A 57 -0.40 12.70 -11.27
N THR A 58 -0.31 12.33 -10.00
CA THR A 58 -1.47 11.81 -9.25
C THR A 58 -2.49 12.91 -8.95
N SER A 59 -2.03 14.11 -8.57
CA SER A 59 -2.90 15.23 -8.21
C SER A 59 -3.51 15.95 -9.43
N GLY A 60 -2.98 15.69 -10.63
CA GLY A 60 -3.36 16.42 -11.83
C GLY A 60 -2.82 17.86 -11.84
N ALA A 61 -1.73 18.12 -11.12
CA ALA A 61 -1.03 19.42 -11.15
C ALA A 61 -0.29 19.70 -12.46
N ASP A 62 -0.33 18.77 -13.39
CA ASP A 62 0.02 18.95 -14.79
C ASP A 62 -1.04 19.83 -15.50
N GLU A 63 -0.78 20.19 -16.75
CA GLU A 63 -1.62 21.10 -17.54
C GLU A 63 -3.07 20.62 -17.73
N GLU A 64 -3.36 19.33 -17.47
CA GLU A 64 -4.65 18.70 -17.77
C GLU A 64 -5.62 18.66 -16.58
N ASN A 65 -5.16 18.91 -15.37
CA ASN A 65 -5.97 18.82 -14.12
C ASN A 65 -6.67 17.47 -13.92
N GLU A 66 -6.19 16.41 -14.58
CA GLU A 66 -6.77 15.07 -14.46
C GLU A 66 -6.13 14.30 -13.31
N LYS A 67 -6.94 13.92 -12.32
CA LYS A 67 -6.49 13.13 -11.16
C LYS A 67 -6.37 11.66 -11.52
N ARG A 68 -5.29 11.03 -11.08
CA ARG A 68 -4.95 9.65 -11.44
C ARG A 68 -4.76 8.77 -10.21
N LEU A 69 -5.20 7.51 -10.29
CA LEU A 69 -4.95 6.53 -9.24
C LEU A 69 -3.60 5.85 -9.49
N PHE A 70 -2.64 6.11 -8.60
CA PHE A 70 -1.28 5.64 -8.72
C PHE A 70 -0.89 4.74 -7.55
N LEU A 71 -0.41 3.53 -7.84
CA LEU A 71 0.08 2.58 -6.85
C LEU A 71 1.58 2.34 -7.06
N VAL A 72 2.33 2.35 -5.97
CA VAL A 72 3.77 2.11 -5.96
C VAL A 72 4.14 1.03 -4.95
N SER A 73 5.17 0.23 -5.24
CA SER A 73 5.71 -0.73 -4.28
C SER A 73 6.53 -0.04 -3.20
N ALA A 74 6.53 -0.62 -1.99
CA ALA A 74 7.28 -0.07 -0.86
C ALA A 74 8.80 -0.31 -0.97
N GLY A 75 9.22 -1.27 -1.77
CA GLY A 75 10.60 -1.78 -1.79
C GLY A 75 10.75 -3.03 -0.95
N ASN A 76 11.90 -3.71 -1.10
CA ASN A 76 12.10 -5.05 -0.57
C ASN A 76 13.30 -5.16 0.36
N VAL A 77 13.12 -5.96 1.42
CA VAL A 77 14.21 -6.49 2.24
C VAL A 77 14.58 -7.86 1.69
N TYR A 78 15.85 -8.10 1.46
CA TYR A 78 16.33 -9.36 0.89
C TYR A 78 16.75 -10.36 1.98
N PRO A 79 16.70 -11.68 1.71
CA PRO A 79 17.00 -12.72 2.71
C PRO A 79 18.31 -12.54 3.47
N ASN A 80 19.36 -12.10 2.81
CA ASN A 80 20.70 -11.86 3.41
C ASN A 80 20.70 -10.77 4.51
N GLU A 81 19.72 -9.90 4.56
CA GLU A 81 19.63 -8.87 5.60
C GLU A 81 19.22 -9.47 6.95
N PHE A 82 18.52 -10.62 6.94
CA PHE A 82 18.12 -11.32 8.17
C PHE A 82 19.27 -12.04 8.88
N GLU A 83 20.40 -12.24 8.20
CA GLU A 83 21.64 -12.68 8.84
C GLU A 83 22.25 -11.60 9.75
N LYS A 84 22.00 -10.32 9.44
CA LYS A 84 22.51 -9.17 10.17
C LYS A 84 21.59 -8.72 11.29
N SER A 85 20.30 -8.81 11.05
CA SER A 85 19.25 -8.40 11.99
C SER A 85 18.06 -9.36 11.89
N PRO A 86 17.56 -9.92 13.02
CA PRO A 86 16.48 -10.89 12.98
C PRO A 86 15.16 -10.25 12.50
N TYR A 87 14.27 -11.08 11.95
CA TYR A 87 12.89 -10.68 11.65
C TYR A 87 12.10 -10.41 12.95
N PRO A 88 11.27 -9.36 13.05
CA PRO A 88 10.99 -8.34 12.03
C PRO A 88 11.88 -7.09 12.12
N ASP A 89 12.96 -7.10 12.89
CA ASP A 89 13.80 -5.91 13.10
C ASP A 89 14.48 -5.45 11.80
N ALA A 90 14.91 -6.37 10.95
CA ALA A 90 15.44 -6.03 9.63
C ALA A 90 14.44 -5.20 8.81
N ASN A 91 13.14 -5.57 8.81
CA ASN A 91 12.10 -4.80 8.11
C ASN A 91 11.96 -3.37 8.66
N THR A 92 12.09 -3.17 9.97
CA THR A 92 11.96 -1.85 10.58
C THR A 92 13.18 -0.94 10.32
N LEU A 93 14.32 -1.51 9.99
CA LEU A 93 15.55 -0.81 9.63
C LEU A 93 15.60 -0.45 8.13
N HIS A 94 14.89 -1.19 7.28
CA HIS A 94 14.80 -0.92 5.84
C HIS A 94 13.66 0.03 5.54
N CYS A 95 14.01 1.23 5.09
CA CYS A 95 13.03 2.24 4.76
C CYS A 95 12.39 1.99 3.39
N VAL A 96 11.13 2.46 3.24
CA VAL A 96 10.43 2.48 1.96
C VAL A 96 11.29 3.16 0.90
N GLU A 97 11.39 2.54 -0.26
CA GLU A 97 12.24 2.96 -1.36
C GLU A 97 11.56 4.00 -2.25
N SER A 98 12.38 4.86 -2.89
CA SER A 98 11.88 5.84 -3.86
C SER A 98 11.22 5.14 -5.06
N PRO A 99 10.02 5.60 -5.52
CA PRO A 99 9.28 6.80 -5.13
C PRO A 99 8.15 6.55 -4.09
N GLY A 100 8.23 5.47 -3.31
CA GLY A 100 7.19 5.08 -2.36
C GLY A 100 6.87 6.12 -1.27
N GLN A 101 7.71 7.16 -1.09
CA GLN A 101 7.43 8.29 -0.20
C GLN A 101 6.47 9.34 -0.78
N ALA A 102 5.99 9.16 -2.03
CA ALA A 102 5.00 10.05 -2.62
C ALA A 102 3.74 10.16 -1.74
N TRP A 103 3.23 11.40 -1.57
CA TRP A 103 2.08 11.69 -0.70
C TRP A 103 0.76 11.19 -1.30
N ASN A 104 0.60 11.36 -2.60
CA ASN A 104 -0.65 11.12 -3.30
C ASN A 104 -0.79 9.67 -3.78
N ALA A 105 0.31 9.00 -4.13
CA ALA A 105 0.28 7.59 -4.50
C ALA A 105 -0.05 6.68 -3.31
N ILE A 106 -0.65 5.53 -3.59
CA ILE A 106 -0.85 4.46 -2.63
C ILE A 106 0.40 3.59 -2.61
N THR A 107 1.13 3.58 -1.50
CA THR A 107 2.32 2.74 -1.35
C THR A 107 1.94 1.41 -0.75
N ILE A 108 2.31 0.33 -1.43
CA ILE A 108 1.91 -1.03 -1.10
C ILE A 108 3.08 -1.78 -0.47
N GLY A 109 2.91 -2.18 0.79
CA GLY A 109 3.78 -3.13 1.47
C GLY A 109 3.27 -4.56 1.34
N ALA A 110 3.90 -5.48 2.04
CA ALA A 110 3.57 -6.89 1.96
C ALA A 110 3.28 -7.51 3.33
N TYR A 111 2.28 -8.40 3.38
CA TYR A 111 2.06 -9.37 4.45
C TYR A 111 2.19 -10.78 3.89
N THR A 112 2.10 -11.83 4.70
CA THR A 112 2.08 -13.20 4.21
C THR A 112 1.08 -14.08 4.95
N ASP A 113 0.40 -14.94 4.18
CA ASP A 113 -0.39 -16.08 4.65
C ASP A 113 0.30 -17.43 4.35
N ASP A 114 1.38 -17.41 3.57
CA ASP A 114 2.11 -18.59 3.12
C ASP A 114 3.11 -19.06 4.19
N VAL A 115 2.76 -20.17 4.85
CA VAL A 115 3.54 -20.73 5.98
C VAL A 115 3.68 -22.26 5.91
N ILE A 116 3.37 -22.87 4.77
CA ILE A 116 3.46 -24.32 4.60
C ILE A 116 4.57 -24.63 3.60
N ILE A 117 5.55 -25.41 4.02
CA ILE A 117 6.61 -25.92 3.18
C ILE A 117 6.37 -27.42 3.00
N SER A 118 6.19 -27.85 1.76
CA SER A 118 5.97 -29.25 1.35
C SER A 118 7.08 -29.78 0.43
N ASP A 119 7.88 -28.89 -0.16
CA ASP A 119 8.98 -29.23 -1.02
C ASP A 119 10.11 -29.96 -0.24
N PRO A 120 10.47 -31.21 -0.61
CA PRO A 120 11.50 -31.97 0.05
C PRO A 120 12.90 -31.30 0.06
N ASP A 121 13.18 -30.45 -0.93
CA ASP A 121 14.46 -29.75 -1.04
C ASP A 121 14.63 -28.73 0.11
N PHE A 122 13.54 -28.34 0.77
CA PHE A 122 13.53 -27.46 1.93
C PHE A 122 13.29 -28.21 3.26
N SER A 123 13.63 -29.50 3.30
CA SER A 123 13.55 -30.29 4.53
C SER A 123 14.42 -29.67 5.62
N GLY A 124 13.83 -29.38 6.79
CA GLY A 124 14.53 -28.72 7.90
C GLY A 124 14.44 -27.19 7.90
N TYR A 125 13.84 -26.59 6.88
CA TYR A 125 13.52 -25.16 6.88
C TYR A 125 12.13 -24.90 7.49
N THR A 126 11.99 -23.73 8.10
CA THR A 126 10.73 -23.23 8.65
C THR A 126 10.43 -21.83 8.12
N PRO A 127 9.15 -21.44 7.93
CA PRO A 127 8.79 -20.09 7.53
C PRO A 127 9.27 -19.07 8.57
N VAL A 128 9.76 -17.91 8.12
CA VAL A 128 10.27 -16.85 9.00
C VAL A 128 9.14 -16.04 9.61
N ALA A 129 8.19 -15.61 8.79
CA ALA A 129 7.02 -14.88 9.26
C ALA A 129 5.86 -15.83 9.58
N PRO A 130 5.13 -15.67 10.70
CA PRO A 130 3.90 -16.38 10.94
C PRO A 130 2.78 -15.90 10.00
N ARG A 131 1.76 -16.73 9.82
CA ARG A 131 0.59 -16.41 8.99
C ARG A 131 -0.07 -15.10 9.43
N GLY A 132 -0.36 -14.23 8.49
CA GLY A 132 -1.01 -12.94 8.74
C GLY A 132 -0.07 -11.86 9.28
N ALA A 133 1.22 -12.12 9.39
CA ALA A 133 2.22 -11.15 9.82
C ALA A 133 2.77 -10.30 8.66
N LEU A 134 3.56 -9.28 8.98
CA LEU A 134 4.32 -8.53 7.98
C LEU A 134 5.21 -9.49 7.18
N SER A 135 5.17 -9.41 5.86
CA SER A 135 6.07 -10.21 5.03
C SER A 135 7.54 -9.82 5.28
N PRO A 136 8.47 -10.79 5.32
CA PRO A 136 9.89 -10.47 5.40
C PRO A 136 10.38 -9.55 4.28
N TYR A 137 9.72 -9.54 3.14
CA TYR A 137 10.09 -8.64 2.03
C TYR A 137 9.70 -7.18 2.24
N SER A 138 8.77 -6.85 3.14
CA SER A 138 8.20 -5.50 3.21
C SER A 138 9.14 -4.47 3.84
N SER A 139 9.50 -3.42 3.11
CA SER A 139 10.10 -2.21 3.67
C SER A 139 9.08 -1.37 4.43
N THR A 140 9.55 -0.52 5.36
CA THR A 140 8.71 0.23 6.31
C THR A 140 9.10 1.71 6.37
N SER A 141 8.30 2.55 7.02
CA SER A 141 8.66 3.95 7.31
C SER A 141 8.99 4.19 8.79
N GLU A 142 9.38 3.16 9.53
CA GLU A 142 9.62 3.28 10.98
C GLU A 142 10.74 4.27 11.31
N THR A 143 11.79 4.31 10.49
CA THR A 143 12.94 5.21 10.66
C THR A 143 12.67 6.66 10.22
N TRP A 144 11.58 6.91 9.51
CA TRP A 144 11.32 8.21 8.92
C TRP A 144 10.97 9.29 9.94
N ASN A 145 11.35 10.53 9.61
CA ASN A 145 10.96 11.70 10.38
C ASN A 145 9.44 11.86 10.41
N SER A 146 8.92 12.33 11.55
CA SER A 146 7.46 12.47 11.77
C SER A 146 6.76 13.50 10.87
N LYS A 147 7.49 14.38 10.23
CA LYS A 147 6.94 15.36 9.28
C LYS A 147 6.62 14.76 7.90
N TRP A 148 7.18 13.59 7.58
CA TRP A 148 6.96 12.92 6.31
C TRP A 148 5.84 11.88 6.40
N PRO A 149 5.29 11.42 5.27
CA PRO A 149 4.12 10.56 5.25
C PRO A 149 4.34 9.24 6.01
N ILE A 150 3.25 8.61 6.40
CA ILE A 150 3.25 7.24 6.94
C ILE A 150 3.12 6.30 5.76
N LYS A 151 4.09 5.39 5.61
CA LYS A 151 4.14 4.39 4.54
C LYS A 151 4.58 3.03 5.10
N PRO A 152 4.19 1.90 4.47
CA PRO A 152 3.23 1.77 3.38
C PRO A 152 1.83 2.22 3.80
N ASP A 153 0.92 2.44 2.83
CA ASP A 153 -0.49 2.75 3.13
C ASP A 153 -1.27 1.49 3.51
N VAL A 154 -1.09 0.39 2.77
CA VAL A 154 -1.76 -0.90 2.98
C VAL A 154 -0.84 -2.06 2.60
N LEU A 155 -1.24 -3.28 2.98
CA LEU A 155 -0.50 -4.51 2.69
C LEU A 155 -1.32 -5.45 1.83
N PHE A 156 -0.65 -6.14 0.90
CA PHE A 156 -1.18 -7.28 0.14
C PHE A 156 -0.21 -8.47 0.26
N GLU A 157 -0.61 -9.66 -0.16
CA GLU A 157 0.25 -10.85 -0.09
C GLU A 157 1.54 -10.65 -0.89
N GLY A 158 2.69 -10.83 -0.26
CA GLY A 158 4.01 -10.66 -0.86
C GLY A 158 4.94 -11.86 -0.71
N GLY A 159 4.42 -12.96 -0.17
CA GLY A 159 5.22 -14.16 0.09
C GLY A 159 6.02 -14.08 1.39
N ASN A 160 6.73 -15.18 1.65
CA ASN A 160 7.53 -15.41 2.85
C ASN A 160 8.90 -15.95 2.46
N ILE A 161 9.84 -15.95 3.38
CA ILE A 161 11.12 -16.65 3.29
C ILE A 161 11.16 -17.79 4.30
N CYS A 162 12.09 -18.71 4.13
CA CYS A 162 12.34 -19.78 5.09
C CYS A 162 13.77 -19.70 5.65
N SER A 163 13.94 -20.30 6.82
CA SER A 163 15.25 -20.43 7.47
C SER A 163 15.42 -21.78 8.14
N ASN A 164 16.65 -22.28 8.15
CA ASN A 164 17.08 -23.44 8.93
C ASN A 164 17.78 -23.06 10.25
N GLY A 165 17.73 -21.77 10.61
CA GLY A 165 18.36 -21.21 11.81
C GLY A 165 19.73 -20.55 11.55
N THR A 166 20.38 -20.82 10.42
CA THR A 166 21.65 -20.23 10.01
C THR A 166 21.58 -19.55 8.64
N ASP A 167 20.73 -20.02 7.78
CA ASP A 167 20.56 -19.56 6.41
C ASP A 167 19.13 -19.09 6.17
N TYR A 168 18.97 -18.07 5.33
CA TYR A 168 17.68 -17.51 4.92
C TYR A 168 17.58 -17.57 3.41
N THR A 169 16.48 -18.13 2.91
CA THR A 169 16.31 -18.33 1.46
C THR A 169 14.85 -18.24 1.02
N GLU A 170 14.67 -18.05 -0.28
CA GLU A 170 13.36 -18.12 -0.92
C GLU A 170 12.92 -19.59 -1.09
N CYS A 171 11.63 -19.84 -0.91
CA CYS A 171 11.01 -21.13 -1.14
C CYS A 171 9.80 -21.00 -2.06
N PRO A 172 9.68 -21.80 -3.12
CA PRO A 172 8.53 -21.73 -4.02
C PRO A 172 7.18 -21.90 -3.32
N ASP A 173 7.10 -22.76 -2.30
CA ASP A 173 5.87 -23.00 -1.53
C ASP A 173 5.42 -21.80 -0.69
N LEU A 174 6.33 -20.86 -0.43
CA LEU A 174 6.09 -19.62 0.31
C LEU A 174 5.97 -18.40 -0.61
N SER A 175 5.77 -18.64 -1.91
CA SER A 175 5.81 -17.63 -2.95
C SER A 175 4.49 -17.61 -3.73
N ILE A 176 4.13 -16.44 -4.26
CA ILE A 176 2.92 -16.26 -5.05
C ILE A 176 3.08 -16.88 -6.43
N LEU A 177 2.11 -17.70 -6.84
CA LEU A 177 2.08 -18.30 -8.16
C LEU A 177 1.75 -17.24 -9.22
N THR A 178 2.52 -17.22 -10.29
CA THR A 178 2.30 -16.33 -11.45
C THR A 178 2.59 -17.05 -12.77
N THR A 179 2.27 -16.40 -13.88
CA THR A 179 2.60 -16.89 -15.23
C THR A 179 4.07 -16.65 -15.54
N ASN A 180 4.69 -17.61 -16.26
CA ASN A 180 6.07 -17.44 -16.70
C ASN A 180 6.14 -16.63 -18.01
N TYR A 181 7.19 -15.82 -18.17
CA TYR A 181 7.44 -15.03 -19.40
C TYR A 181 7.78 -15.89 -20.63
N ARG A 182 8.09 -17.19 -20.44
CA ARG A 182 8.31 -18.19 -21.49
C ARG A 182 7.32 -19.33 -21.36
N PRO A 183 6.01 -19.12 -21.66
CA PRO A 183 4.96 -20.08 -21.38
C PRO A 183 5.10 -21.42 -22.13
N LEU A 184 5.83 -21.42 -23.27
CA LEU A 184 6.13 -22.64 -24.02
C LEU A 184 7.21 -23.53 -23.37
N ILE A 185 8.02 -22.98 -22.45
CA ILE A 185 9.05 -23.70 -21.70
C ILE A 185 8.53 -24.10 -20.33
N LYS A 186 7.97 -23.14 -19.61
CA LYS A 186 7.36 -23.32 -18.29
C LYS A 186 6.16 -22.40 -18.19
N GLN A 187 4.99 -22.90 -17.87
CA GLN A 187 3.75 -22.14 -17.86
C GLN A 187 3.64 -21.21 -16.65
N PHE A 188 4.09 -21.68 -15.49
CA PHE A 188 3.99 -20.98 -14.23
C PHE A 188 5.37 -20.68 -13.64
N SER A 189 5.43 -19.67 -12.80
CA SER A 189 6.59 -19.29 -12.01
C SER A 189 6.12 -18.80 -10.65
N THR A 190 7.04 -18.54 -9.76
CA THR A 190 6.77 -17.93 -8.45
C THR A 190 7.38 -16.54 -8.40
N ILE A 191 6.80 -15.67 -7.61
CA ILE A 191 7.27 -14.30 -7.35
C ILE A 191 7.03 -13.94 -5.89
N CYS A 192 7.94 -13.17 -5.31
CA CYS A 192 7.82 -12.60 -3.97
C CYS A 192 8.03 -11.09 -4.01
N GLY A 193 7.72 -10.46 -2.88
CA GLY A 193 8.03 -9.05 -2.66
C GLY A 193 6.85 -8.11 -2.84
N THR A 194 7.11 -6.84 -2.55
CA THR A 194 6.12 -5.76 -2.62
C THR A 194 5.64 -5.48 -4.06
N SER A 195 6.39 -5.91 -5.07
CA SER A 195 5.97 -5.82 -6.48
C SER A 195 4.74 -6.68 -6.77
N SER A 196 4.70 -7.92 -6.29
CA SER A 196 3.55 -8.81 -6.42
C SER A 196 2.34 -8.33 -5.61
N ALA A 197 2.59 -7.80 -4.41
CA ALA A 197 1.57 -7.14 -3.60
C ALA A 197 0.94 -5.94 -4.32
N THR A 198 1.76 -5.11 -5.00
CA THR A 198 1.29 -3.94 -5.75
C THR A 198 0.41 -4.33 -6.94
N ALA A 199 0.73 -5.42 -7.63
CA ALA A 199 -0.10 -5.93 -8.73
C ALA A 199 -1.47 -6.40 -8.23
N GLN A 200 -1.54 -7.06 -7.07
CA GLN A 200 -2.81 -7.45 -6.43
C GLN A 200 -3.62 -6.22 -5.99
N ALA A 201 -2.95 -5.20 -5.46
CA ALA A 201 -3.59 -3.93 -5.11
C ALA A 201 -4.18 -3.21 -6.34
N ALA A 202 -3.51 -3.28 -7.49
CA ALA A 202 -4.02 -2.73 -8.73
C ALA A 202 -5.27 -3.49 -9.21
N TRP A 203 -5.27 -4.82 -9.13
CA TRP A 203 -6.46 -5.62 -9.37
C TRP A 203 -7.61 -5.25 -8.42
N PHE A 204 -7.35 -5.09 -7.14
CA PHE A 204 -8.33 -4.65 -6.15
C PHE A 204 -8.98 -3.31 -6.53
N CYS A 205 -8.18 -2.31 -6.91
CA CYS A 205 -8.68 -1.02 -7.38
C CYS A 205 -9.51 -1.15 -8.66
N ALA A 206 -9.07 -1.99 -9.60
CA ALA A 206 -9.80 -2.25 -10.84
C ALA A 206 -11.17 -2.88 -10.57
N GLN A 207 -11.30 -3.77 -9.58
CA GLN A 207 -12.59 -4.34 -9.16
C GLN A 207 -13.54 -3.27 -8.59
N ILE A 208 -13.03 -2.34 -7.79
CA ILE A 208 -13.82 -1.21 -7.27
C ILE A 208 -14.30 -0.32 -8.41
N LEU A 209 -13.43 0.02 -9.35
CA LEU A 209 -13.78 0.86 -10.52
C LEU A 209 -14.73 0.16 -11.49
N ASN A 210 -14.65 -1.16 -11.60
CA ASN A 210 -15.60 -1.94 -12.39
C ASN A 210 -17.03 -1.89 -11.79
N GLU A 211 -17.13 -1.97 -10.48
CA GLU A 211 -18.41 -1.88 -9.77
C GLU A 211 -18.94 -0.43 -9.74
N TYR A 212 -18.05 0.54 -9.55
CA TYR A 212 -18.38 1.97 -9.40
C TYR A 212 -17.59 2.83 -10.40
N PRO A 213 -17.94 2.83 -11.68
CA PRO A 213 -17.12 3.44 -12.73
C PRO A 213 -17.01 4.97 -12.65
N ASN A 214 -17.81 5.65 -11.85
CA ASN A 214 -17.87 7.11 -11.77
C ASN A 214 -17.30 7.70 -10.47
N ILE A 215 -16.65 6.89 -9.65
CA ILE A 215 -16.01 7.41 -8.43
C ILE A 215 -14.63 7.99 -8.73
N TRP A 216 -14.22 8.91 -7.88
CA TRP A 216 -12.94 9.60 -8.00
C TRP A 216 -11.77 8.71 -7.54
N PRO A 217 -10.55 8.94 -8.02
CA PRO A 217 -9.36 8.24 -7.55
C PRO A 217 -9.18 8.29 -6.04
N GLU A 218 -9.45 9.45 -5.42
CA GLU A 218 -9.41 9.62 -3.96
C GLU A 218 -10.42 8.74 -3.24
N THR A 219 -11.59 8.49 -3.86
CA THR A 219 -12.62 7.63 -3.29
C THR A 219 -12.21 6.16 -3.36
N VAL A 220 -11.60 5.71 -4.45
CA VAL A 220 -11.02 4.36 -4.54
C VAL A 220 -9.99 4.15 -3.45
N ARG A 221 -9.07 5.11 -3.27
CA ARG A 221 -8.08 5.10 -2.17
C ARG A 221 -8.76 5.06 -0.81
N ALA A 222 -9.80 5.87 -0.60
CA ALA A 222 -10.57 5.89 0.65
C ALA A 222 -11.20 4.53 0.95
N LEU A 223 -11.86 3.88 -0.03
CA LEU A 223 -12.50 2.58 0.12
C LEU A 223 -11.50 1.47 0.42
N MET A 224 -10.34 1.47 -0.25
CA MET A 224 -9.25 0.54 0.05
C MET A 224 -8.79 0.68 1.51
N ILE A 225 -8.45 1.88 1.96
CA ILE A 225 -8.00 2.14 3.33
C ILE A 225 -9.11 1.88 4.35
N HIS A 226 -10.35 2.27 4.03
CA HIS A 226 -11.49 2.06 4.92
C HIS A 226 -11.80 0.59 5.16
N SER A 227 -11.62 -0.25 4.17
CA SER A 227 -11.83 -1.70 4.27
C SER A 227 -10.70 -2.44 4.99
N ALA A 228 -9.54 -1.80 5.14
CA ALA A 228 -8.35 -2.43 5.70
C ALA A 228 -8.43 -2.62 7.22
N ASP A 229 -7.91 -3.76 7.68
CA ASP A 229 -7.81 -4.11 9.10
C ASP A 229 -6.47 -4.79 9.39
N TRP A 230 -5.94 -4.60 10.59
CA TRP A 230 -4.76 -5.31 11.09
C TRP A 230 -5.12 -6.68 11.62
N THR A 231 -4.29 -7.66 11.30
CA THR A 231 -4.38 -9.00 11.89
C THR A 231 -4.00 -9.00 13.38
N PRO A 232 -4.33 -10.04 14.14
CA PRO A 232 -3.82 -10.23 15.50
C PRO A 232 -2.29 -10.28 15.54
N GLU A 233 -1.66 -10.93 14.58
CA GLU A 233 -0.21 -11.11 14.45
C GLU A 233 0.52 -9.78 14.27
N MET A 234 0.04 -8.91 13.38
CA MET A 234 0.59 -7.55 13.21
C MET A 234 0.51 -6.76 14.52
N LYS A 235 -0.63 -6.86 15.22
CA LYS A 235 -0.79 -6.19 16.53
C LYS A 235 0.16 -6.76 17.58
N GLN A 236 0.36 -8.07 17.59
CA GLN A 236 1.31 -8.72 18.49
C GLN A 236 2.75 -8.30 18.19
N GLN A 237 3.13 -8.19 16.91
CA GLN A 237 4.48 -7.78 16.52
C GLN A 237 4.81 -6.33 16.88
N PHE A 238 3.88 -5.42 16.68
CA PHE A 238 4.18 -3.98 16.68
C PHE A 238 3.45 -3.15 17.74
N CYS A 239 2.40 -3.70 18.40
CA CYS A 239 1.63 -3.02 19.45
C CYS A 239 2.05 -3.37 20.90
N THR A 240 3.14 -4.04 21.11
CA THR A 240 3.60 -4.53 22.45
C THR A 240 4.28 -3.46 23.32
N MET A 241 4.23 -2.20 22.93
CA MET A 241 4.90 -1.12 23.66
C MET A 241 4.11 -0.64 24.89
N ASP A 242 4.81 -0.10 25.88
CA ASP A 242 4.25 0.46 27.14
C ASP A 242 3.19 1.55 26.94
N SER A 243 3.07 2.12 25.75
CA SER A 243 2.09 3.11 25.37
C SER A 243 1.30 2.68 24.15
N LYS A 244 -0.03 2.62 24.28
CA LYS A 244 -0.95 2.33 23.16
C LYS A 244 -0.72 3.26 21.95
N THR A 245 -0.40 4.52 22.20
CA THR A 245 -0.14 5.51 21.14
C THR A 245 1.16 5.21 20.38
N LYS A 246 2.23 4.85 21.07
CA LYS A 246 3.51 4.49 20.44
C LYS A 246 3.38 3.19 19.64
N GLY A 247 2.75 2.16 20.22
CA GLY A 247 2.50 0.89 19.51
C GLY A 247 1.65 1.08 18.26
N ARG A 248 0.58 1.87 18.34
CA ARG A 248 -0.25 2.18 17.15
C ARG A 248 0.51 2.97 16.09
N ARG A 249 1.37 3.91 16.47
CA ARG A 249 2.23 4.64 15.53
C ARG A 249 3.21 3.70 14.83
N ARG A 250 3.85 2.79 15.58
CA ARG A 250 4.75 1.78 15.02
C ARG A 250 4.01 0.88 14.04
N LEU A 251 2.84 0.36 14.44
CA LEU A 251 1.98 -0.46 13.59
C LEU A 251 1.60 0.25 12.27
N LEU A 252 1.26 1.53 12.33
CA LEU A 252 0.97 2.33 11.13
C LEU A 252 2.20 2.49 10.22
N ARG A 253 3.40 2.68 10.79
CA ARG A 253 4.63 2.87 10.01
C ARG A 253 5.22 1.57 9.46
N THR A 254 4.80 0.42 9.99
CA THR A 254 5.22 -0.90 9.51
C THR A 254 4.18 -1.57 8.63
N CYS A 255 2.92 -1.54 9.04
CA CYS A 255 1.81 -2.25 8.39
C CYS A 255 0.77 -1.33 7.73
N GLY A 256 1.00 -0.01 7.71
CA GLY A 256 0.01 0.93 7.20
C GLY A 256 -1.34 0.78 7.92
N TYR A 257 -2.42 0.83 7.16
CA TYR A 257 -3.77 0.58 7.67
C TYR A 257 -4.14 -0.91 7.74
N GLY A 258 -3.22 -1.81 7.35
CA GLY A 258 -3.41 -3.26 7.35
C GLY A 258 -3.81 -3.82 5.98
N ILE A 259 -4.55 -4.93 5.99
CA ILE A 259 -4.93 -5.68 4.80
C ILE A 259 -6.32 -5.23 4.33
N PRO A 260 -6.46 -4.68 3.11
CA PRO A 260 -7.75 -4.33 2.54
C PRO A 260 -8.64 -5.56 2.28
N ASN A 261 -9.94 -5.37 2.42
CA ASN A 261 -10.94 -6.39 2.12
C ASN A 261 -11.85 -5.91 0.98
N LEU A 262 -11.78 -6.57 -0.18
CA LEU A 262 -12.52 -6.18 -1.38
C LEU A 262 -14.03 -6.18 -1.16
N GLN A 263 -14.54 -7.21 -0.48
CA GLN A 263 -15.99 -7.34 -0.25
C GLN A 263 -16.50 -6.21 0.65
N LYS A 264 -15.76 -5.86 1.71
CA LYS A 264 -16.09 -4.70 2.54
C LYS A 264 -16.02 -3.40 1.73
N ALA A 265 -14.99 -3.21 0.91
CA ALA A 265 -14.83 -2.01 0.09
C ALA A 265 -16.01 -1.80 -0.88
N ILE A 266 -16.45 -2.85 -1.55
CA ILE A 266 -17.61 -2.83 -2.46
C ILE A 266 -18.90 -2.64 -1.69
N GLN A 267 -19.14 -3.36 -0.60
CA GLN A 267 -20.36 -3.26 0.20
C GLN A 267 -20.50 -1.90 0.90
N CYS A 268 -19.41 -1.20 1.15
CA CYS A 268 -19.43 0.14 1.75
C CYS A 268 -20.35 1.12 1.01
N MET A 269 -20.56 0.97 -0.29
CA MET A 269 -21.40 1.87 -1.06
C MET A 269 -22.88 1.42 -1.15
N ASN A 270 -23.16 0.13 -0.93
CA ASN A 270 -24.48 -0.43 -1.27
C ASN A 270 -25.33 -0.94 -0.10
N ASN A 271 -24.75 -1.41 1.00
CA ASN A 271 -25.50 -2.26 1.95
C ASN A 271 -25.29 -1.97 3.44
N SER A 272 -24.60 -0.91 3.81
CA SER A 272 -24.35 -0.64 5.22
C SER A 272 -24.69 0.80 5.59
N VAL A 273 -24.66 1.08 6.87
CA VAL A 273 -24.79 2.44 7.39
C VAL A 273 -23.49 3.21 7.07
N ASN A 274 -23.19 3.35 5.78
CA ASN A 274 -22.04 4.08 5.28
C ASN A 274 -22.49 5.32 4.52
N MET A 275 -21.69 6.36 4.62
CA MET A 275 -21.84 7.58 3.86
C MET A 275 -20.54 7.84 3.10
N VAL A 276 -20.62 7.90 1.78
CA VAL A 276 -19.51 8.28 0.90
C VAL A 276 -19.81 9.65 0.34
N ILE A 277 -18.88 10.57 0.49
CA ILE A 277 -19.00 11.96 0.01
C ILE A 277 -17.81 12.26 -0.86
N GLN A 278 -18.05 12.81 -2.03
CA GLN A 278 -17.05 13.37 -2.92
C GLN A 278 -17.32 14.86 -3.08
N GLY A 279 -16.28 15.68 -3.01
CA GLY A 279 -16.43 17.12 -3.13
C GLY A 279 -15.08 17.82 -3.16
N GLU A 280 -15.04 18.95 -3.81
CA GLU A 280 -13.92 19.86 -3.80
C GLU A 280 -14.06 20.81 -2.62
N LEU A 281 -12.95 21.13 -1.97
CA LEU A 281 -12.90 22.02 -0.83
C LEU A 281 -11.65 22.91 -0.94
N GLN A 282 -11.85 24.20 -0.91
CA GLN A 282 -10.78 25.16 -0.77
C GLN A 282 -10.80 25.75 0.65
N PRO A 283 -10.10 25.13 1.63
CA PRO A 283 -10.22 25.53 3.03
C PRO A 283 -9.60 26.88 3.34
N TYR A 284 -8.65 27.32 2.53
CA TYR A 284 -7.94 28.60 2.71
C TYR A 284 -7.84 29.39 1.41
N ASP A 285 -7.91 30.70 1.52
CA ASP A 285 -7.45 31.66 0.53
C ASP A 285 -6.31 32.47 1.16
N LYS A 286 -5.08 32.25 0.70
CA LYS A 286 -3.85 32.80 1.32
C LYS A 286 -3.76 32.41 2.80
N LYS A 287 -4.07 33.34 3.72
CA LYS A 287 -4.02 33.13 5.18
C LYS A 287 -5.39 33.12 5.84
N SER A 288 -6.46 33.31 5.09
CA SER A 288 -7.84 33.37 5.59
C SER A 288 -8.57 32.05 5.35
N MET A 289 -9.38 31.62 6.32
CA MET A 289 -10.31 30.51 6.13
C MET A 289 -11.35 30.87 5.07
N LYS A 290 -11.61 30.00 4.11
CA LYS A 290 -12.54 30.24 3.01
C LYS A 290 -13.76 29.33 3.08
N GLU A 291 -13.55 28.02 3.03
CA GLU A 291 -14.63 27.05 2.93
C GLU A 291 -14.58 26.02 4.07
N MET A 292 -15.76 25.61 4.50
CA MET A 292 -15.96 24.50 5.42
C MET A 292 -17.22 23.75 5.02
N HIS A 293 -17.13 22.46 4.78
CA HIS A 293 -18.27 21.61 4.46
C HIS A 293 -18.76 20.90 5.73
N LEU A 294 -20.06 21.04 6.03
CA LEU A 294 -20.74 20.34 7.10
C LEU A 294 -21.64 19.25 6.50
N HIS A 295 -21.43 18.01 6.90
CA HIS A 295 -22.23 16.88 6.45
C HIS A 295 -23.03 16.31 7.61
N THR A 296 -24.35 16.27 7.46
CA THR A 296 -25.23 15.60 8.42
C THR A 296 -25.16 14.10 8.22
N LEU A 297 -24.70 13.38 9.24
CA LEU A 297 -24.68 11.92 9.21
C LEU A 297 -26.11 11.38 9.36
N PRO A 298 -26.54 10.43 8.52
CA PRO A 298 -27.81 9.72 8.67
C PRO A 298 -27.70 8.74 9.85
N TRP A 299 -27.71 9.27 11.07
CA TRP A 299 -27.45 8.51 12.29
C TRP A 299 -28.57 7.50 12.56
N PRO A 300 -28.29 6.17 12.59
CA PRO A 300 -29.30 5.14 12.77
C PRO A 300 -29.74 5.03 14.23
N LYS A 301 -30.39 6.06 14.75
CA LYS A 301 -30.70 6.22 16.17
C LYS A 301 -31.48 5.03 16.76
N GLU A 302 -32.49 4.57 16.05
CA GLU A 302 -33.34 3.46 16.52
C GLU A 302 -32.56 2.13 16.61
N VAL A 303 -31.71 1.86 15.60
CA VAL A 303 -30.85 0.67 15.59
C VAL A 303 -29.85 0.73 16.75
N LEU A 304 -29.17 1.88 16.94
CA LEU A 304 -28.21 2.05 18.02
C LEU A 304 -28.86 1.94 19.40
N GLN A 305 -30.08 2.45 19.57
CA GLN A 305 -30.85 2.30 20.81
C GLN A 305 -31.22 0.83 21.07
N SER A 306 -31.57 0.06 20.03
CA SER A 306 -31.90 -1.36 20.17
C SER A 306 -30.70 -2.25 20.52
N LEU A 307 -29.49 -1.83 20.16
CA LEU A 307 -28.24 -2.55 20.50
C LEU A 307 -27.85 -2.44 21.99
N GLY A 308 -28.40 -1.46 22.72
CA GLY A 308 -28.10 -1.28 24.14
C GLY A 308 -26.62 -1.07 24.41
N GLU A 309 -26.02 -1.97 25.21
CA GLU A 309 -24.60 -1.91 25.60
C GLU A 309 -23.63 -2.60 24.62
N VAL A 310 -24.11 -3.09 23.48
CA VAL A 310 -23.25 -3.72 22.48
C VAL A 310 -22.26 -2.68 21.93
N PRO A 311 -20.93 -2.96 21.94
CA PRO A 311 -19.94 -2.05 21.43
C PRO A 311 -20.16 -1.74 19.94
N VAL A 312 -20.20 -0.47 19.60
CA VAL A 312 -20.36 0.02 18.21
C VAL A 312 -19.14 0.82 17.82
N THR A 313 -18.65 0.61 16.60
CA THR A 313 -17.49 1.32 16.09
C THR A 313 -17.91 2.30 15.00
N LEU A 314 -17.54 3.56 15.14
CA LEU A 314 -17.57 4.55 14.06
C LEU A 314 -16.19 4.62 13.41
N LYS A 315 -16.10 4.29 12.12
CA LYS A 315 -14.88 4.43 11.32
C LYS A 315 -15.07 5.59 10.34
N VAL A 316 -14.15 6.54 10.36
CA VAL A 316 -14.14 7.69 9.44
C VAL A 316 -12.84 7.64 8.66
N THR A 317 -12.91 7.78 7.35
CA THR A 317 -11.75 7.83 6.46
C THR A 317 -11.85 9.07 5.60
N LEU A 318 -10.79 9.87 5.59
CA LEU A 318 -10.60 11.01 4.71
C LEU A 318 -9.49 10.67 3.72
N SER A 319 -9.75 10.87 2.43
CA SER A 319 -8.77 10.77 1.37
C SER A 319 -8.81 12.02 0.50
N TYR A 320 -7.66 12.58 0.23
CA TYR A 320 -7.50 13.76 -0.62
C TYR A 320 -6.10 13.74 -1.24
N PHE A 321 -5.96 14.35 -2.41
CA PHE A 321 -4.66 14.58 -3.01
C PHE A 321 -4.17 15.98 -2.64
N ILE A 322 -2.87 16.08 -2.40
CA ILE A 322 -2.18 17.33 -2.12
C ILE A 322 -1.67 17.85 -3.47
N GLU A 323 -2.05 19.06 -3.82
CA GLU A 323 -1.45 19.75 -4.95
C GLU A 323 -0.04 20.19 -4.55
N PRO A 324 0.99 19.81 -5.32
CA PRO A 324 2.38 20.16 -5.04
C PRO A 324 2.69 21.65 -5.24
#